data_a2a8a655742a510b609972b8d7cfa849
#
_entry.id   a2a8a655742a510b609972b8d7cfa849
#
_cell.length_a   1.000
_cell.length_b   1.000
_cell.length_c   1.000
_cell.angle_alpha   90.00
_cell.angle_beta   90.00
_cell.angle_gamma   90.00
#
_symmetry.space_group_name_H-M   'P 1'
#
loop_
_entity.id
_entity.type
_entity.pdbx_description
1 polymer ?
#
loop_
_entity_poly.entity_id
_entity_poly.type
_entity_poly.pdbx_seq_one_letter_code
_entity_poly.pdbx_strand_id
1 'polypeptide(L)'
;MSQGHDATDMTGKMAVVVGAGNGISAAFARRFSEAGGHVVLAARSVDKLADLASETGATVVKCDATRIDEVDALFTEVDRAASNLDVVLYNASARAGGSFVSLDPVKVAHALNVSAYGGFLVALQAAKRMAPAGAGTILFTGASASVKGYKESAAFAMGKFALRGLAQSMARELAPQGVHVAHFVIDGGVRNVERGRVETSADAPDRFLDADAIADSYMH
;
A
#
# COMPACT_ATOMS: atom_id res chain seq x y z
N MET A 1 20.11 -6.91 -26.79
CA MET A 1 20.79 -5.88 -26.00
C MET A 1 19.81 -5.51 -24.91
N SER A 2 19.97 -6.11 -23.72
CA SER A 2 19.18 -5.80 -22.51
C SER A 2 19.59 -4.38 -22.11
N GLN A 3 18.68 -3.42 -22.22
CA GLN A 3 18.85 -2.14 -21.55
C GLN A 3 18.72 -2.43 -20.04
N GLY A 4 19.86 -2.38 -19.34
CA GLY A 4 19.85 -2.39 -17.89
C GLY A 4 18.95 -1.26 -17.43
N HIS A 5 17.88 -1.57 -16.72
CA HIS A 5 17.15 -0.60 -15.93
C HIS A 5 18.16 -0.06 -14.92
N ASP A 6 18.51 1.22 -15.04
CA ASP A 6 19.21 1.91 -13.96
C ASP A 6 18.31 1.78 -12.71
N ALA A 7 18.77 0.99 -11.76
CA ALA A 7 18.04 0.86 -10.49
C ALA A 7 17.96 2.26 -9.87
N THR A 8 16.75 2.73 -9.65
CA THR A 8 16.52 4.04 -9.04
C THR A 8 17.21 4.06 -7.67
N ASP A 9 18.23 4.92 -7.50
CA ASP A 9 18.97 5.04 -6.23
C ASP A 9 18.08 5.66 -5.16
N MET A 10 17.83 4.92 -4.09
CA MET A 10 17.05 5.33 -2.93
C MET A 10 17.91 5.61 -1.69
N THR A 11 19.22 5.75 -1.86
CA THR A 11 20.14 6.04 -0.76
C THR A 11 19.71 7.30 0.00
N GLY A 12 19.55 7.17 1.31
CA GLY A 12 19.09 8.24 2.19
C GLY A 12 17.59 8.57 2.10
N LYS A 13 16.82 7.83 1.31
CA LYS A 13 15.38 7.97 1.20
C LYS A 13 14.65 7.10 2.21
N MET A 14 13.45 7.55 2.61
CA MET A 14 12.58 6.83 3.55
C MET A 14 11.23 6.52 2.91
N ALA A 15 10.82 5.25 3.06
CA ALA A 15 9.47 4.79 2.71
C ALA A 15 8.70 4.29 3.94
N VAL A 16 7.41 4.60 3.99
CA VAL A 16 6.46 4.03 4.96
C VAL A 16 5.48 3.14 4.21
N VAL A 17 5.37 1.88 4.62
CA VAL A 17 4.45 0.89 4.04
C VAL A 17 3.37 0.53 5.04
N VAL A 18 2.13 0.97 4.79
CA VAL A 18 0.99 0.71 5.67
C VAL A 18 0.13 -0.42 5.11
N GLY A 19 -0.17 -1.40 5.96
CA GLY A 19 -0.75 -2.66 5.55
C GLY A 19 0.31 -3.64 5.06
N ALA A 20 1.47 -3.62 5.74
CA ALA A 20 2.58 -4.51 5.44
C ALA A 20 2.19 -5.98 5.63
N GLY A 21 2.73 -6.84 4.76
CA GLY A 21 2.50 -8.28 4.75
C GLY A 21 3.20 -8.94 3.58
N ASN A 22 3.13 -10.28 3.53
CA ASN A 22 3.79 -11.09 2.51
C ASN A 22 3.09 -10.99 1.15
N GLY A 23 3.63 -10.23 0.22
CA GLY A 23 3.10 -9.96 -1.11
C GLY A 23 3.63 -8.63 -1.62
N ILE A 24 2.78 -7.80 -2.19
CA ILE A 24 3.17 -6.50 -2.77
C ILE A 24 4.01 -5.65 -1.80
N SER A 25 3.58 -5.56 -0.53
CA SER A 25 4.31 -4.79 0.49
C SER A 25 5.71 -5.33 0.74
N ALA A 26 5.87 -6.66 0.80
CA ALA A 26 7.18 -7.29 1.01
C ALA A 26 8.08 -7.10 -0.22
N ALA A 27 7.54 -7.29 -1.42
CA ALA A 27 8.27 -7.06 -2.67
C ALA A 27 8.74 -5.60 -2.77
N PHE A 28 7.86 -4.63 -2.50
CA PHE A 28 8.23 -3.22 -2.48
C PHE A 28 9.32 -2.92 -1.43
N ALA A 29 9.17 -3.44 -0.21
CA ALA A 29 10.16 -3.22 0.85
C ALA A 29 11.54 -3.74 0.47
N ARG A 30 11.63 -4.93 -0.14
CA ARG A 30 12.89 -5.48 -0.66
C ARG A 30 13.50 -4.57 -1.72
N ARG A 31 12.74 -4.23 -2.76
CA ARG A 31 13.21 -3.34 -3.84
C ARG A 31 13.73 -2.00 -3.33
N PHE A 32 12.96 -1.39 -2.41
CA PHE A 32 13.33 -0.09 -1.85
C PHE A 32 14.60 -0.18 -1.00
N SER A 33 14.75 -1.24 -0.19
CA SER A 33 15.95 -1.47 0.63
C SER A 33 17.16 -1.89 -0.22
N GLU A 34 16.98 -2.73 -1.24
CA GLU A 34 18.03 -3.09 -2.20
C GLU A 34 18.57 -1.87 -2.94
N ALA A 35 17.71 -0.86 -3.19
CA ALA A 35 18.09 0.42 -3.77
C ALA A 35 18.71 1.40 -2.76
N GLY A 36 19.01 0.98 -1.53
CA GLY A 36 19.68 1.77 -0.49
C GLY A 36 18.74 2.60 0.39
N GLY A 37 17.44 2.48 0.24
CA GLY A 37 16.46 3.21 1.05
C GLY A 37 16.15 2.52 2.38
N HIS A 38 15.62 3.28 3.33
CA HIS A 38 15.11 2.75 4.61
C HIS A 38 13.59 2.61 4.57
N VAL A 39 13.06 1.50 5.12
CA VAL A 39 11.63 1.20 5.11
C VAL A 39 11.08 1.11 6.54
N VAL A 40 9.95 1.75 6.78
CA VAL A 40 9.11 1.55 7.96
C VAL A 40 7.90 0.71 7.56
N LEU A 41 7.76 -0.47 8.16
CA LEU A 41 6.67 -1.42 7.92
C LEU A 41 5.61 -1.26 9.01
N ALA A 42 4.40 -0.89 8.64
CA ALA A 42 3.30 -0.73 9.58
C ALA A 42 2.18 -1.75 9.34
N ALA A 43 1.83 -2.50 10.39
CA ALA A 43 0.76 -3.47 10.38
C ALA A 43 0.17 -3.70 11.78
N ARG A 44 -1.02 -4.28 11.87
CA ARG A 44 -1.67 -4.66 13.14
C ARG A 44 -0.95 -5.83 13.83
N SER A 45 -0.42 -6.77 13.06
CA SER A 45 0.27 -7.98 13.52
C SER A 45 1.73 -7.91 13.08
N VAL A 46 2.59 -7.40 13.95
CA VAL A 46 4.00 -7.16 13.66
C VAL A 46 4.85 -8.43 13.66
N ASP A 47 4.44 -9.45 14.42
CA ASP A 47 5.19 -10.72 14.53
C ASP A 47 5.40 -11.38 13.16
N LYS A 48 4.47 -11.21 12.23
CA LYS A 48 4.55 -11.74 10.86
C LYS A 48 5.52 -11.00 9.95
N LEU A 49 6.09 -9.90 10.43
CA LEU A 49 7.02 -9.06 9.67
C LEU A 49 8.48 -9.26 10.11
N ALA A 50 8.73 -10.12 11.10
CA ALA A 50 10.07 -10.30 11.69
C ALA A 50 11.11 -10.73 10.64
N ASP A 51 10.78 -11.72 9.80
CA ASP A 51 11.67 -12.20 8.75
C ASP A 51 11.94 -11.11 7.70
N LEU A 52 10.90 -10.42 7.25
CA LEU A 52 11.02 -9.33 6.29
C LEU A 52 11.84 -8.16 6.86
N ALA A 53 11.62 -7.82 8.13
CA ALA A 53 12.39 -6.76 8.81
C ALA A 53 13.86 -7.14 8.95
N SER A 54 14.17 -8.40 9.29
CA SER A 54 15.55 -8.90 9.36
C SER A 54 16.23 -8.88 7.99
N GLU A 55 15.50 -9.24 6.93
CA GLU A 55 16.01 -9.26 5.56
C GLU A 55 16.31 -7.87 5.01
N THR A 56 15.41 -6.90 5.28
CA THR A 56 15.48 -5.55 4.70
C THR A 56 16.07 -4.49 5.60
N GLY A 57 16.36 -4.81 6.86
CA GLY A 57 16.74 -3.80 7.87
C GLY A 57 15.61 -2.83 8.22
N ALA A 58 14.36 -3.17 7.89
CA ALA A 58 13.21 -2.27 8.08
C ALA A 58 12.85 -2.11 9.56
N THR A 59 12.39 -0.91 9.90
CA THR A 59 11.75 -0.65 11.20
C THR A 59 10.30 -1.14 11.17
N VAL A 60 9.86 -1.84 12.22
CA VAL A 60 8.48 -2.35 12.31
C VAL A 60 7.70 -1.58 13.35
N VAL A 61 6.53 -1.08 12.99
CA VAL A 61 5.64 -0.32 13.86
C VAL A 61 4.24 -0.96 13.86
N LYS A 62 3.69 -1.23 15.05
CA LYS A 62 2.31 -1.68 15.17
C LYS A 62 1.38 -0.51 14.88
N CYS A 63 0.45 -0.70 13.94
CA CYS A 63 -0.51 0.33 13.57
C CYS A 63 -1.78 -0.27 12.96
N ASP A 64 -2.92 0.05 13.54
CA ASP A 64 -4.22 -0.08 12.89
C ASP A 64 -4.52 1.23 12.15
N ALA A 65 -4.49 1.19 10.84
CA ALA A 65 -4.70 2.37 9.99
C ALA A 65 -6.10 3.01 10.14
N THR A 66 -7.04 2.35 10.81
CA THR A 66 -8.37 2.90 11.09
C THR A 66 -8.42 3.76 12.36
N ARG A 67 -7.33 3.79 13.14
CA ARG A 67 -7.22 4.51 14.39
C ARG A 67 -6.33 5.73 14.25
N ILE A 68 -6.90 6.89 14.51
CA ILE A 68 -6.20 8.19 14.38
C ILE A 68 -4.96 8.23 15.27
N ASP A 69 -5.11 7.81 16.54
CA ASP A 69 -4.04 7.78 17.52
C ASP A 69 -2.85 6.87 17.13
N GLU A 70 -3.15 5.70 16.52
CA GLU A 70 -2.10 4.79 16.07
C GLU A 70 -1.41 5.28 14.79
N VAL A 71 -2.15 5.93 13.89
CA VAL A 71 -1.55 6.58 12.71
C VAL A 71 -0.68 7.77 13.13
N ASP A 72 -1.11 8.61 14.06
CA ASP A 72 -0.32 9.72 14.59
C ASP A 72 0.97 9.21 15.26
N ALA A 73 0.87 8.13 16.06
CA ALA A 73 2.03 7.49 16.67
C ALA A 73 3.01 6.93 15.63
N LEU A 74 2.51 6.26 14.56
CA LEU A 74 3.35 5.79 13.46
C LEU A 74 4.17 6.92 12.86
N PHE A 75 3.54 8.03 12.52
CA PHE A 75 4.25 9.15 11.90
C PHE A 75 5.15 9.91 12.87
N THR A 76 4.91 9.83 14.17
CA THR A 76 5.85 10.30 15.19
C THR A 76 7.14 9.46 15.18
N GLU A 77 7.05 8.13 15.03
CA GLU A 77 8.24 7.27 14.88
C GLU A 77 8.98 7.55 13.56
N VAL A 78 8.25 7.80 12.47
CA VAL A 78 8.83 8.20 11.18
C VAL A 78 9.65 9.49 11.32
N ASP A 79 9.11 10.51 12.00
CA ASP A 79 9.79 11.78 12.23
C ASP A 79 11.07 11.65 13.09
N ARG A 80 11.13 10.62 13.96
CA ARG A 80 12.33 10.31 14.75
C ARG A 80 13.41 9.59 13.94
N ALA A 81 12.99 8.80 12.96
CA ALA A 81 13.89 7.97 12.16
C ALA A 81 14.58 8.73 11.04
N ALA A 82 13.95 9.76 10.48
CA ALA A 82 14.50 10.56 9.39
C ALA A 82 13.95 11.99 9.38
N SER A 83 14.73 12.90 8.77
CA SER A 83 14.33 14.30 8.57
C SER A 83 13.30 14.47 7.44
N ASN A 84 13.25 13.55 6.49
CA ASN A 84 12.36 13.60 5.33
C ASN A 84 11.60 12.28 5.16
N LEU A 85 10.38 12.39 4.69
CA LEU A 85 9.54 11.27 4.26
C LEU A 85 9.40 11.35 2.74
N ASP A 86 9.95 10.39 2.02
CA ASP A 86 9.99 10.40 0.56
C ASP A 86 8.83 9.64 -0.07
N VAL A 87 8.48 8.46 0.48
CA VAL A 87 7.44 7.60 -0.10
C VAL A 87 6.50 7.07 0.96
N VAL A 88 5.20 7.07 0.68
CA VAL A 88 4.20 6.34 1.46
C VAL A 88 3.43 5.39 0.55
N LEU A 89 3.45 4.10 0.87
CA LEU A 89 2.64 3.08 0.21
C LEU A 89 1.49 2.64 1.12
N TYR A 90 0.26 2.95 0.71
CA TYR A 90 -0.94 2.44 1.36
C TYR A 90 -1.44 1.17 0.66
N ASN A 91 -1.24 0.02 1.30
CA ASN A 91 -1.61 -1.30 0.78
C ASN A 91 -2.67 -2.01 1.63
N ALA A 92 -3.12 -1.41 2.75
CA ALA A 92 -4.14 -2.02 3.59
C ALA A 92 -5.49 -2.11 2.87
N SER A 93 -6.16 -3.23 3.04
CA SER A 93 -7.52 -3.41 2.55
C SER A 93 -8.26 -4.48 3.36
N ALA A 94 -9.58 -4.36 3.42
CA ALA A 94 -10.45 -5.37 3.98
C ALA A 94 -11.60 -5.69 3.01
N ARG A 95 -12.21 -6.85 3.21
CA ARG A 95 -13.31 -7.34 2.37
C ARG A 95 -14.47 -7.78 3.27
N ALA A 96 -15.69 -7.50 2.82
CA ALA A 96 -16.89 -8.19 3.25
C ALA A 96 -17.55 -8.70 1.98
N GLY A 97 -17.40 -9.98 1.71
CA GLY A 97 -17.94 -10.65 0.52
C GLY A 97 -19.24 -11.38 0.83
N GLY A 98 -19.95 -11.76 -0.24
CA GLY A 98 -21.19 -12.52 -0.16
C GLY A 98 -22.34 -11.86 -0.93
N SER A 99 -23.48 -12.53 -0.96
CA SER A 99 -24.70 -12.00 -1.59
C SER A 99 -25.07 -10.65 -0.96
N PHE A 100 -25.43 -9.67 -1.79
CA PHE A 100 -25.73 -8.32 -1.36
C PHE A 100 -26.79 -8.25 -0.26
N VAL A 101 -27.83 -9.08 -0.36
CA VAL A 101 -28.93 -9.11 0.62
C VAL A 101 -28.57 -9.75 1.96
N SER A 102 -27.40 -10.41 2.04
CA SER A 102 -26.90 -11.04 3.28
C SER A 102 -25.62 -10.40 3.83
N LEU A 103 -25.22 -9.24 3.28
CA LEU A 103 -24.06 -8.53 3.80
C LEU A 103 -24.33 -8.01 5.21
N ASP A 104 -23.34 -8.22 6.08
CA ASP A 104 -23.33 -7.66 7.42
C ASP A 104 -22.88 -6.19 7.36
N PRO A 105 -23.74 -5.23 7.76
CA PRO A 105 -23.41 -3.80 7.71
C PRO A 105 -22.17 -3.44 8.53
N VAL A 106 -21.90 -4.12 9.66
CA VAL A 106 -20.73 -3.87 10.51
C VAL A 106 -19.45 -4.28 9.78
N LYS A 107 -19.46 -5.42 9.10
CA LYS A 107 -18.33 -5.86 8.28
C LYS A 107 -18.11 -4.96 7.07
N VAL A 108 -19.18 -4.46 6.46
CA VAL A 108 -19.10 -3.48 5.36
C VAL A 108 -18.46 -2.18 5.86
N ALA A 109 -18.94 -1.62 6.98
CA ALA A 109 -18.35 -0.42 7.59
C ALA A 109 -16.86 -0.61 7.91
N HIS A 110 -16.49 -1.75 8.50
CA HIS A 110 -15.08 -2.09 8.75
C HIS A 110 -14.27 -2.14 7.46
N ALA A 111 -14.78 -2.75 6.40
CA ALA A 111 -14.09 -2.84 5.11
C ALA A 111 -13.84 -1.44 4.49
N LEU A 112 -14.81 -0.53 4.61
CA LEU A 112 -14.67 0.86 4.17
C LEU A 112 -13.65 1.61 5.03
N ASN A 113 -13.72 1.46 6.35
CA ASN A 113 -12.78 2.10 7.27
C ASN A 113 -11.33 1.68 6.96
N VAL A 114 -11.08 0.37 6.75
CA VAL A 114 -9.73 -0.08 6.40
C VAL A 114 -9.34 0.36 5.00
N SER A 115 -10.22 0.23 3.99
CA SER A 115 -9.79 0.42 2.60
C SER A 115 -9.73 1.89 2.17
N ALA A 116 -10.59 2.75 2.73
CA ALA A 116 -10.70 4.15 2.31
C ALA A 116 -10.32 5.13 3.43
N TYR A 117 -10.97 5.06 4.59
CA TYR A 117 -10.73 6.02 5.67
C TYR A 117 -9.31 5.91 6.24
N GLY A 118 -8.80 4.70 6.44
CA GLY A 118 -7.40 4.50 6.82
C GLY A 118 -6.43 5.03 5.78
N GLY A 119 -6.75 4.88 4.48
CA GLY A 119 -5.98 5.51 3.39
C GLY A 119 -5.95 7.02 3.51
N PHE A 120 -7.09 7.65 3.84
CA PHE A 120 -7.17 9.08 4.09
C PHE A 120 -6.32 9.51 5.30
N LEU A 121 -6.41 8.81 6.43
CA LEU A 121 -5.64 9.15 7.64
C LEU A 121 -4.13 9.12 7.38
N VAL A 122 -3.65 8.06 6.76
CA VAL A 122 -2.24 7.89 6.41
C VAL A 122 -1.78 8.94 5.40
N ALA A 123 -2.56 9.17 4.36
CA ALA A 123 -2.26 10.16 3.33
C ALA A 123 -2.26 11.60 3.87
N LEU A 124 -3.14 11.91 4.82
CA LEU A 124 -3.17 13.22 5.51
C LEU A 124 -1.87 13.46 6.27
N GLN A 125 -1.37 12.49 7.01
CA GLN A 125 -0.10 12.61 7.73
C GLN A 125 1.11 12.70 6.79
N ALA A 126 1.09 11.95 5.69
CA ALA A 126 2.11 12.06 4.64
C ALA A 126 2.11 13.46 4.00
N ALA A 127 0.94 13.94 3.58
CA ALA A 127 0.80 15.24 2.93
C ALA A 127 1.25 16.41 3.83
N LYS A 128 0.95 16.36 5.14
CA LYS A 128 1.41 17.37 6.12
C LYS A 128 2.93 17.50 6.19
N ARG A 129 3.68 16.46 5.81
CA ARG A 129 5.16 16.45 5.80
C ARG A 129 5.71 16.76 4.42
N MET A 130 5.14 16.14 3.40
CA MET A 130 5.63 16.25 2.02
C MET A 130 5.34 17.61 1.38
N ALA A 131 4.15 18.17 1.58
CA ALA A 131 3.79 19.46 0.98
C ALA A 131 4.67 20.63 1.44
N PRO A 132 4.96 20.82 2.74
CA PRO A 132 5.93 21.83 3.17
C PRO A 132 7.36 21.57 2.68
N ALA A 133 7.74 20.29 2.48
CA ALA A 133 9.05 19.92 1.93
C ALA A 133 9.14 20.12 0.42
N GLY A 134 8.01 20.33 -0.27
CA GLY A 134 7.96 20.48 -1.73
C GLY A 134 8.30 19.22 -2.50
N ALA A 135 8.25 18.04 -1.86
CA ALA A 135 8.64 16.77 -2.44
C ALA A 135 7.98 15.59 -1.70
N GLY A 136 7.74 14.50 -2.41
CA GLY A 136 7.25 13.23 -1.86
C GLY A 136 6.34 12.49 -2.80
N THR A 137 6.13 11.21 -2.52
CA THR A 137 5.28 10.32 -3.33
C THR A 137 4.32 9.53 -2.46
N ILE A 138 3.03 9.56 -2.76
CA ILE A 138 1.98 8.80 -2.07
C ILE A 138 1.39 7.80 -3.05
N LEU A 139 1.55 6.51 -2.76
CA LEU A 139 1.14 5.39 -3.58
C LEU A 139 -0.04 4.66 -2.93
N PHE A 140 -1.12 4.45 -3.69
CA PHE A 140 -2.27 3.68 -3.25
C PHE A 140 -2.39 2.38 -4.05
N THR A 141 -2.42 1.26 -3.36
CA THR A 141 -2.76 -0.03 -3.99
C THR A 141 -4.26 -0.11 -4.23
N GLY A 142 -4.64 0.09 -5.48
CA GLY A 142 -5.99 -0.11 -5.98
C GLY A 142 -6.27 -1.55 -6.37
N ALA A 143 -7.32 -1.73 -7.13
CA ALA A 143 -7.72 -3.01 -7.73
C ALA A 143 -8.59 -2.73 -8.97
N SER A 144 -8.86 -3.73 -9.81
CA SER A 144 -9.93 -3.65 -10.81
C SER A 144 -11.27 -3.21 -10.21
N ALA A 145 -11.49 -3.55 -8.93
CA ALA A 145 -12.62 -3.07 -8.14
C ALA A 145 -12.59 -1.55 -7.84
N SER A 146 -11.55 -0.82 -8.25
CA SER A 146 -11.52 0.65 -8.21
C SER A 146 -12.15 1.30 -9.45
N VAL A 147 -12.46 0.51 -10.49
CA VAL A 147 -12.96 1.01 -11.77
C VAL A 147 -14.25 0.30 -12.22
N LYS A 148 -14.56 -0.86 -11.65
CA LYS A 148 -15.82 -1.59 -11.90
C LYS A 148 -16.26 -2.41 -10.69
N GLY A 149 -17.56 -2.62 -10.53
CA GLY A 149 -18.13 -3.51 -9.53
C GLY A 149 -18.10 -4.97 -9.99
N TYR A 150 -18.08 -5.89 -9.03
CA TYR A 150 -18.19 -7.33 -9.25
C TYR A 150 -19.30 -7.91 -8.39
N LYS A 151 -19.90 -8.99 -8.85
CA LYS A 151 -20.83 -9.79 -8.05
C LYS A 151 -20.17 -10.14 -6.70
N GLU A 152 -20.93 -10.03 -5.62
CA GLU A 152 -20.50 -10.40 -4.25
C GLU A 152 -19.28 -9.61 -3.71
N SER A 153 -18.97 -8.46 -4.31
CA SER A 153 -17.81 -7.62 -3.93
C SER A 153 -18.18 -6.18 -3.61
N ALA A 154 -19.43 -5.91 -3.22
CA ALA A 154 -19.92 -4.54 -3.03
C ALA A 154 -19.06 -3.72 -2.06
N ALA A 155 -18.78 -4.23 -0.85
CA ALA A 155 -17.97 -3.53 0.14
C ALA A 155 -16.53 -3.26 -0.34
N PHE A 156 -15.94 -4.24 -1.05
CA PHE A 156 -14.58 -4.08 -1.60
C PHE A 156 -14.54 -3.02 -2.72
N ALA A 157 -15.53 -3.07 -3.62
CA ALA A 157 -15.65 -2.07 -4.69
C ALA A 157 -15.89 -0.66 -4.11
N MET A 158 -16.82 -0.49 -3.16
CA MET A 158 -17.04 0.79 -2.48
C MET A 158 -15.74 1.36 -1.91
N GLY A 159 -14.97 0.56 -1.17
CA GLY A 159 -13.70 0.98 -0.56
C GLY A 159 -12.64 1.36 -1.59
N LYS A 160 -12.52 0.59 -2.68
CA LYS A 160 -11.51 0.83 -3.73
C LYS A 160 -11.88 2.01 -4.65
N PHE A 161 -13.16 2.23 -4.95
CA PHE A 161 -13.61 3.45 -5.63
C PHE A 161 -13.38 4.70 -4.77
N ALA A 162 -13.71 4.64 -3.47
CA ALA A 162 -13.46 5.74 -2.54
C ALA A 162 -11.97 6.08 -2.47
N LEU A 163 -11.09 5.07 -2.36
CA LEU A 163 -9.64 5.27 -2.35
C LEU A 163 -9.13 5.90 -3.65
N ARG A 164 -9.69 5.51 -4.81
CA ARG A 164 -9.36 6.13 -6.10
C ARG A 164 -9.82 7.58 -6.17
N GLY A 165 -11.04 7.88 -5.69
CA GLY A 165 -11.56 9.25 -5.62
C GLY A 165 -10.68 10.14 -4.76
N LEU A 166 -10.25 9.66 -3.59
CA LEU A 166 -9.29 10.32 -2.72
C LEU A 166 -7.98 10.61 -3.47
N ALA A 167 -7.38 9.60 -4.07
CA ALA A 167 -6.12 9.75 -4.82
C ALA A 167 -6.21 10.79 -5.94
N GLN A 168 -7.31 10.80 -6.68
CA GLN A 168 -7.53 11.78 -7.76
C GLN A 168 -7.68 13.22 -7.26
N SER A 169 -8.35 13.42 -6.13
CA SER A 169 -8.48 14.74 -5.49
C SER A 169 -7.12 15.23 -5.01
N MET A 170 -6.42 14.38 -4.26
CA MET A 170 -5.09 14.69 -3.73
C MET A 170 -4.07 14.98 -4.83
N ALA A 171 -4.07 14.20 -5.92
CA ALA A 171 -3.14 14.42 -7.03
C ALA A 171 -3.28 15.83 -7.63
N ARG A 172 -4.52 16.34 -7.78
CA ARG A 172 -4.76 17.68 -8.30
C ARG A 172 -4.35 18.78 -7.33
N GLU A 173 -4.59 18.56 -6.04
CA GLU A 173 -4.33 19.55 -5.00
C GLU A 173 -2.84 19.62 -4.65
N LEU A 174 -2.15 18.47 -4.59
CA LEU A 174 -0.78 18.39 -4.07
C LEU A 174 0.30 18.41 -5.15
N ALA A 175 -0.02 18.16 -6.43
CA ALA A 175 0.96 18.23 -7.51
C ALA A 175 1.62 19.64 -7.63
N PRO A 176 0.91 20.77 -7.50
CA PRO A 176 1.54 22.09 -7.48
C PRO A 176 2.47 22.33 -6.27
N GLN A 177 2.36 21.47 -5.24
CA GLN A 177 3.18 21.49 -4.03
C GLN A 177 4.32 20.46 -4.08
N GLY A 178 4.61 19.91 -5.26
CA GLY A 178 5.71 18.94 -5.46
C GLY A 178 5.43 17.52 -4.96
N VAL A 179 4.20 17.19 -4.58
CA VAL A 179 3.85 15.85 -4.10
C VAL A 179 3.18 15.04 -5.21
N HIS A 180 3.80 13.92 -5.56
CA HIS A 180 3.23 12.96 -6.52
C HIS A 180 2.25 12.01 -5.84
N VAL A 181 1.07 11.81 -6.41
CA VAL A 181 0.07 10.87 -5.90
C VAL A 181 -0.33 9.90 -7.00
N ALA A 182 -0.10 8.61 -6.80
CA ALA A 182 -0.44 7.57 -7.75
C ALA A 182 -1.39 6.51 -7.16
N HIS A 183 -2.27 6.00 -7.99
CA HIS A 183 -3.20 4.91 -7.66
C HIS A 183 -3.06 3.79 -8.67
N PHE A 184 -2.61 2.63 -8.23
CA PHE A 184 -2.35 1.46 -9.08
C PHE A 184 -3.57 0.55 -9.16
N VAL A 185 -4.08 0.33 -10.35
CA VAL A 185 -5.19 -0.60 -10.59
C VAL A 185 -4.62 -2.01 -10.78
N ILE A 186 -4.55 -2.78 -9.71
CA ILE A 186 -4.11 -4.17 -9.75
C ILE A 186 -5.28 -5.04 -10.28
N ASP A 187 -5.14 -5.52 -11.51
CA ASP A 187 -6.21 -6.28 -12.17
C ASP A 187 -5.97 -7.79 -12.12
N GLY A 188 -6.04 -8.36 -10.94
CA GLY A 188 -5.89 -9.79 -10.72
C GLY A 188 -5.62 -10.16 -9.28
N GLY A 189 -5.57 -11.44 -9.02
CA GLY A 189 -5.05 -12.00 -7.77
C GLY A 189 -3.53 -11.91 -7.78
N VAL A 190 -2.92 -11.49 -6.70
CA VAL A 190 -1.45 -11.49 -6.57
C VAL A 190 -1.02 -12.83 -5.98
N ARG A 191 0.05 -13.42 -6.56
CA ARG A 191 0.67 -14.66 -6.07
C ARG A 191 1.02 -14.52 -4.60
N ASN A 192 0.66 -15.52 -3.80
CA ASN A 192 0.93 -15.52 -2.36
C ASN A 192 0.78 -16.95 -1.82
N VAL A 193 1.90 -17.57 -1.49
CA VAL A 193 1.96 -18.96 -1.02
C VAL A 193 1.16 -19.18 0.27
N GLU A 194 1.27 -18.25 1.23
CA GLU A 194 0.57 -18.35 2.52
C GLU A 194 -0.96 -18.29 2.38
N ARG A 195 -1.45 -17.66 1.31
CA ARG A 195 -2.88 -17.57 0.99
C ARG A 195 -3.34 -18.63 -0.01
N GLY A 196 -2.49 -19.62 -0.32
CA GLY A 196 -2.77 -20.63 -1.31
C GLY A 196 -2.95 -20.10 -2.74
N ARG A 197 -2.42 -18.93 -3.04
CA ARG A 197 -2.46 -18.33 -4.38
C ARG A 197 -1.17 -18.64 -5.13
N VAL A 198 -1.09 -19.87 -5.57
CA VAL A 198 -0.01 -20.37 -6.42
C VAL A 198 -0.63 -21.08 -7.62
N GLU A 199 -0.01 -20.93 -8.79
CA GLU A 199 -0.46 -21.65 -9.97
C GLU A 199 -0.25 -23.15 -9.78
N THR A 200 -1.22 -23.91 -10.27
CA THR A 200 -1.15 -25.37 -10.39
C THR A 200 -1.07 -25.72 -11.88
N SER A 201 -0.74 -26.96 -12.18
CA SER A 201 -0.70 -27.45 -13.57
C SER A 201 -2.06 -27.37 -14.30
N ALA A 202 -3.16 -27.22 -13.56
CA ALA A 202 -4.51 -27.07 -14.10
C ALA A 202 -4.90 -25.59 -14.35
N ASP A 203 -4.09 -24.63 -13.92
CA ASP A 203 -4.38 -23.22 -14.07
C ASP A 203 -3.92 -22.70 -15.44
N ALA A 204 -4.60 -21.67 -15.93
CA ALA A 204 -4.11 -20.91 -17.07
C ALA A 204 -2.77 -20.23 -16.73
N PRO A 205 -1.86 -20.06 -17.69
CA PRO A 205 -0.67 -19.27 -17.48
C PRO A 205 -1.03 -17.87 -16.94
N ASP A 206 -0.20 -17.35 -16.05
CA ASP A 206 -0.35 -16.00 -15.47
C ASP A 206 -1.67 -15.76 -14.73
N ARG A 207 -2.24 -16.81 -14.14
CA ARG A 207 -3.46 -16.67 -13.30
C ARG A 207 -3.29 -15.70 -12.15
N PHE A 208 -2.07 -15.62 -11.60
CA PHE A 208 -1.73 -14.70 -10.52
C PHE A 208 -0.65 -13.74 -10.97
N LEU A 209 -0.85 -12.46 -10.62
CA LEU A 209 0.14 -11.41 -10.85
C LEU A 209 1.36 -11.60 -9.97
N ASP A 210 2.51 -11.25 -10.49
CA ASP A 210 3.77 -11.27 -9.77
C ASP A 210 3.90 -10.03 -8.85
N ALA A 211 4.24 -10.26 -7.59
CA ALA A 211 4.38 -9.18 -6.61
C ALA A 211 5.62 -8.32 -6.87
N ASP A 212 6.70 -8.92 -7.40
CA ASP A 212 7.93 -8.21 -7.71
C ASP A 212 7.73 -7.29 -8.93
N ALA A 213 7.03 -7.75 -9.97
CA ALA A 213 6.69 -6.91 -11.12
C ALA A 213 5.78 -5.71 -10.74
N ILE A 214 4.88 -5.90 -9.76
CA ILE A 214 4.09 -4.80 -9.22
C ILE A 214 4.99 -3.83 -8.43
N ALA A 215 5.90 -4.36 -7.61
CA ALA A 215 6.85 -3.54 -6.86
C ALA A 215 7.76 -2.72 -7.78
N ASP A 216 8.26 -3.33 -8.86
CA ASP A 216 9.02 -2.61 -9.88
C ASP A 216 8.22 -1.43 -10.46
N SER A 217 6.91 -1.61 -10.70
CA SER A 217 6.03 -0.52 -11.14
C SER A 217 5.84 0.60 -10.09
N TYR A 218 5.97 0.29 -8.80
CA TYR A 218 5.89 1.28 -7.72
C TYR A 218 7.19 2.08 -7.56
N MET A 219 8.32 1.53 -8.02
CA MET A 219 9.64 2.17 -7.95
C MET A 219 9.88 3.20 -9.07
N HIS A 220 9.02 3.21 -10.10
CA HIS A 220 9.05 4.18 -11.21
C HIS A 220 8.24 5.42 -10.90
#